data_f3d6780ed8e35b95530503c44de5aa6e
#
_entry.id   f3d6780ed8e35b95530503c44de5aa6e
#
_cell.length_a   1.000
_cell.length_b   1.000
_cell.length_c   1.000
_cell.angle_alpha   90.00
_cell.angle_beta   90.00
_cell.angle_gamma   90.00
#
_symmetry.space_group_name_H-M   'P 1'
#
loop_
_entity.id
_entity.type
_entity.pdbx_description
1 polymer ?
#
loop_
_entity_poly.entity_id
_entity_poly.type
_entity_poly.pdbx_seq_one_letter_code
_entity_poly.pdbx_strand_id
1 'polypeptide(L)'
;MSSFLNLNGKTIVVLGVANRKSVAWHIARELETFGARVVYSVRSEARRQSLLTALAGKPVFVCDVEEEGAADRLAAEVAQAGLGPIHGLVHSIAFANYSEGFRPFHETKRKDFLQATAISAFSLVEVSRAFKPYFAPQASVVTIGISSLVVTPDNYGYMGPIKAALESSARFLAKSFSADSDVRFNVIGAGPLKTSASAGIPGYLESYLYSEKLTFRRRNLDTAEVANAALFLLSGRSSGLNGTTITVDAGLGCN
;
A
#
# COMPACT_ATOMS: atom_id res chain seq x y z
N MET A 1 -4.78 -21.82 -21.04
CA MET A 1 -4.01 -22.22 -19.84
C MET A 1 -4.27 -21.21 -18.74
N SER A 2 -4.67 -21.65 -17.54
CA SER A 2 -4.80 -20.71 -16.41
C SER A 2 -3.40 -20.20 -16.05
N SER A 3 -3.22 -18.88 -15.95
CA SER A 3 -1.95 -18.32 -15.49
C SER A 3 -1.69 -18.78 -14.05
N PHE A 4 -0.42 -18.95 -13.65
CA PHE A 4 -0.05 -19.41 -12.31
C PHE A 4 -0.73 -18.62 -11.19
N LEU A 5 -0.86 -17.29 -11.36
CA LEU A 5 -1.45 -16.39 -10.36
C LEU A 5 -2.99 -16.39 -10.38
N ASN A 6 -3.61 -16.79 -11.48
CA ASN A 6 -5.08 -16.83 -11.66
C ASN A 6 -5.76 -15.50 -11.26
N LEU A 7 -5.23 -14.38 -11.73
CA LEU A 7 -5.76 -13.03 -11.49
C LEU A 7 -6.72 -12.54 -12.57
N ASN A 8 -6.81 -13.25 -13.70
CA ASN A 8 -7.65 -12.88 -14.81
C ASN A 8 -9.13 -12.77 -14.39
N GLY A 9 -9.78 -11.65 -14.74
CA GLY A 9 -11.17 -11.34 -14.41
C GLY A 9 -11.43 -10.96 -12.95
N LYS A 10 -10.41 -10.99 -12.06
CA LYS A 10 -10.56 -10.57 -10.67
C LYS A 10 -10.56 -9.05 -10.55
N THR A 11 -11.47 -8.50 -9.76
CA THR A 11 -11.50 -7.06 -9.47
C THR A 11 -10.63 -6.74 -8.27
N ILE A 12 -9.66 -5.84 -8.45
CA ILE A 12 -8.74 -5.40 -7.40
C ILE A 12 -8.81 -3.88 -7.26
N VAL A 13 -9.09 -3.41 -6.05
CA VAL A 13 -9.06 -1.97 -5.71
C VAL A 13 -7.64 -1.58 -5.33
N VAL A 14 -7.10 -0.54 -5.96
CA VAL A 14 -5.74 -0.04 -5.68
C VAL A 14 -5.80 1.40 -5.21
N LEU A 15 -5.52 1.61 -3.92
CA LEU A 15 -5.46 2.93 -3.29
C LEU A 15 -4.04 3.48 -3.28
N GLY A 16 -3.92 4.81 -3.36
CA GLY A 16 -2.63 5.50 -3.27
C GLY A 16 -1.93 5.72 -4.60
N VAL A 17 -2.66 5.67 -5.72
CA VAL A 17 -2.11 5.97 -7.04
C VAL A 17 -1.86 7.48 -7.16
N ALA A 18 -0.63 7.91 -6.88
CA ALA A 18 -0.26 9.32 -6.90
C ALA A 18 0.26 9.78 -8.28
N ASN A 19 1.06 8.96 -8.94
CA ASN A 19 1.60 9.17 -10.28
C ASN A 19 2.25 7.88 -10.79
N ARG A 20 2.88 7.94 -11.98
CA ARG A 20 3.54 6.77 -12.61
C ARG A 20 4.76 6.22 -11.87
N LYS A 21 5.26 6.91 -10.83
CA LYS A 21 6.39 6.47 -9.98
C LYS A 21 5.93 5.87 -8.67
N SER A 22 4.62 5.88 -8.35
CA SER A 22 4.10 5.30 -7.12
C SER A 22 4.10 3.76 -7.15
N VAL A 23 4.31 3.13 -6.01
CA VAL A 23 4.21 1.67 -5.86
C VAL A 23 2.84 1.17 -6.33
N ALA A 24 1.77 1.87 -5.93
CA ALA A 24 0.41 1.58 -6.35
C ALA A 24 0.25 1.54 -7.88
N TRP A 25 0.89 2.46 -8.61
CA TRP A 25 0.87 2.47 -10.07
C TRP A 25 1.48 1.20 -10.65
N HIS A 26 2.66 0.81 -10.18
CA HIS A 26 3.36 -0.38 -10.69
C HIS A 26 2.57 -1.65 -10.38
N ILE A 27 2.02 -1.77 -9.16
CA ILE A 27 1.15 -2.90 -8.81
C ILE A 27 -0.08 -2.95 -9.72
N ALA A 28 -0.74 -1.81 -9.95
CA ALA A 28 -1.93 -1.74 -10.80
C ALA A 28 -1.63 -2.15 -12.25
N ARG A 29 -0.52 -1.69 -12.81
CA ARG A 29 -0.11 -2.04 -14.18
C ARG A 29 0.20 -3.52 -14.32
N GLU A 30 0.93 -4.09 -13.37
CA GLU A 30 1.21 -5.52 -13.38
C GLU A 30 -0.08 -6.36 -13.23
N LEU A 31 -1.00 -5.97 -12.35
CA LEU A 31 -2.31 -6.61 -12.22
C LEU A 31 -3.07 -6.65 -13.55
N GLU A 32 -3.08 -5.53 -14.30
CA GLU A 32 -3.72 -5.46 -15.62
C GLU A 32 -3.04 -6.39 -16.63
N THR A 33 -1.71 -6.50 -16.61
CA THR A 33 -0.96 -7.42 -17.48
C THR A 33 -1.38 -8.87 -17.27
N PHE A 34 -1.77 -9.23 -16.03
CA PHE A 34 -2.32 -10.55 -15.71
C PHE A 34 -3.84 -10.65 -15.83
N GLY A 35 -4.48 -9.67 -16.48
CA GLY A 35 -5.91 -9.69 -16.81
C GLY A 35 -6.84 -9.34 -15.66
N ALA A 36 -6.34 -8.79 -14.56
CA ALA A 36 -7.19 -8.30 -13.48
C ALA A 36 -7.92 -7.00 -13.91
N ARG A 37 -9.13 -6.81 -13.41
CA ARG A 37 -9.84 -5.54 -13.48
C ARG A 37 -9.38 -4.67 -12.33
N VAL A 38 -8.66 -3.59 -12.63
CA VAL A 38 -8.16 -2.67 -11.61
C VAL A 38 -9.13 -1.51 -11.43
N VAL A 39 -9.52 -1.26 -10.19
CA VAL A 39 -10.25 -0.07 -9.74
C VAL A 39 -9.25 0.86 -9.07
N TYR A 40 -9.05 2.02 -9.65
CA TYR A 40 -8.07 2.99 -9.18
C TYR A 40 -8.68 3.94 -8.15
N SER A 41 -7.97 4.19 -7.06
CA SER A 41 -8.32 5.26 -6.12
C SER A 41 -7.19 6.27 -6.01
N VAL A 42 -7.54 7.53 -6.15
CA VAL A 42 -6.65 8.70 -6.09
C VAL A 42 -7.12 9.64 -4.98
N ARG A 43 -6.18 10.40 -4.39
CA ARG A 43 -6.48 11.26 -3.24
C ARG A 43 -7.43 12.42 -3.56
N SER A 44 -7.38 12.98 -4.77
CA SER A 44 -8.12 14.21 -5.08
C SER A 44 -8.51 14.29 -6.54
N GLU A 45 -9.46 15.16 -6.86
CA GLU A 45 -9.86 15.45 -8.24
C GLU A 45 -8.69 16.01 -9.07
N ALA A 46 -7.86 16.87 -8.49
CA ALA A 46 -6.65 17.37 -9.15
C ALA A 46 -5.71 16.21 -9.53
N ARG A 47 -5.60 15.18 -8.66
CA ARG A 47 -4.82 13.98 -8.94
C ARG A 47 -5.47 13.15 -10.06
N ARG A 48 -6.79 13.01 -10.06
CA ARG A 48 -7.54 12.32 -11.12
C ARG A 48 -7.29 12.98 -12.48
N GLN A 49 -7.37 14.30 -12.55
CA GLN A 49 -7.11 15.06 -13.77
C GLN A 49 -5.67 14.89 -14.27
N SER A 50 -4.69 14.89 -13.36
CA SER A 50 -3.27 14.68 -13.73
C SER A 50 -2.97 13.30 -14.31
N LEU A 51 -3.82 12.33 -14.06
CA LEU A 51 -3.70 10.94 -14.54
C LEU A 51 -4.70 10.60 -15.66
N LEU A 52 -5.54 11.55 -16.07
CA LEU A 52 -6.66 11.31 -17.00
C LEU A 52 -6.24 10.58 -18.27
N THR A 53 -5.17 11.02 -18.93
CA THR A 53 -4.66 10.37 -20.15
C THR A 53 -4.13 8.97 -19.87
N ALA A 54 -3.43 8.78 -18.76
CA ALA A 54 -2.82 7.50 -18.41
C ALA A 54 -3.82 6.44 -17.95
N LEU A 55 -4.96 6.87 -17.43
CA LEU A 55 -6.05 6.03 -16.92
C LEU A 55 -7.32 6.16 -17.76
N ALA A 56 -7.20 6.61 -19.03
CA ALA A 56 -8.36 6.75 -19.92
C ALA A 56 -9.12 5.42 -20.05
N GLY A 57 -10.44 5.48 -19.86
CA GLY A 57 -11.32 4.30 -19.90
C GLY A 57 -11.23 3.37 -18.68
N LYS A 58 -10.47 3.72 -17.65
CA LYS A 58 -10.36 2.96 -16.40
C LYS A 58 -11.31 3.51 -15.33
N PRO A 59 -11.82 2.66 -14.41
CA PRO A 59 -12.60 3.13 -13.26
C PRO A 59 -11.66 3.81 -12.25
N VAL A 60 -11.83 5.13 -12.09
CA VAL A 60 -11.03 5.97 -11.18
C VAL A 60 -11.94 6.72 -10.23
N PHE A 61 -11.75 6.51 -8.93
CA PHE A 61 -12.51 7.13 -7.85
C PHE A 61 -11.62 8.04 -7.01
N VAL A 62 -12.20 9.09 -6.44
CA VAL A 62 -11.50 9.99 -5.53
C VAL A 62 -11.76 9.54 -4.09
N CYS A 63 -10.72 9.38 -3.30
CA CYS A 63 -10.81 9.09 -1.88
C CYS A 63 -9.63 9.72 -1.14
N ASP A 64 -9.90 10.78 -0.39
CA ASP A 64 -8.95 11.28 0.60
C ASP A 64 -9.26 10.61 1.93
N VAL A 65 -8.41 9.69 2.33
CA VAL A 65 -8.58 8.94 3.59
C VAL A 65 -8.42 9.80 4.85
N GLU A 66 -8.03 11.06 4.72
CA GLU A 66 -8.01 12.03 5.81
C GLU A 66 -9.42 12.56 6.11
N GLU A 67 -10.36 12.44 5.17
CA GLU A 67 -11.74 12.86 5.34
C GLU A 67 -12.57 11.76 5.98
N GLU A 68 -13.28 12.08 7.04
CA GLU A 68 -14.21 11.15 7.69
C GLU A 68 -15.26 10.61 6.71
N GLY A 69 -15.51 9.31 6.72
CA GLY A 69 -16.45 8.63 5.84
C GLY A 69 -16.01 8.50 4.38
N ALA A 70 -14.81 8.96 3.99
CA ALA A 70 -14.35 8.83 2.60
C ALA A 70 -14.21 7.36 2.16
N ALA A 71 -13.79 6.48 3.05
CA ALA A 71 -13.68 5.05 2.77
C ALA A 71 -15.07 4.43 2.48
N ASP A 72 -16.10 4.81 3.23
CA ASP A 72 -17.47 4.33 3.02
C ASP A 72 -18.06 4.84 1.70
N ARG A 73 -17.84 6.12 1.38
CA ARG A 73 -18.24 6.69 0.08
C ARG A 73 -17.58 5.95 -1.07
N LEU A 74 -16.25 5.72 -1.00
CA LEU A 74 -15.53 4.97 -2.02
C LEU A 74 -16.12 3.57 -2.22
N ALA A 75 -16.35 2.82 -1.15
CA ALA A 75 -16.87 1.46 -1.24
C ALA A 75 -18.27 1.43 -1.86
N ALA A 76 -19.15 2.38 -1.48
CA ALA A 76 -20.48 2.53 -2.04
C ALA A 76 -20.45 2.89 -3.54
N GLU A 77 -19.61 3.84 -3.94
CA GLU A 77 -19.45 4.25 -5.35
C GLU A 77 -18.95 3.10 -6.23
N VAL A 78 -17.96 2.34 -5.75
CA VAL A 78 -17.42 1.15 -6.44
C VAL A 78 -18.50 0.08 -6.61
N ALA A 79 -19.31 -0.15 -5.58
CA ALA A 79 -20.42 -1.10 -5.64
C ALA A 79 -21.52 -0.64 -6.60
N GLN A 80 -21.92 0.63 -6.55
CA GLN A 80 -22.91 1.22 -7.45
C GLN A 80 -22.47 1.18 -8.93
N ALA A 81 -21.17 1.27 -9.18
CA ALA A 81 -20.60 1.11 -10.52
C ALA A 81 -20.57 -0.35 -11.03
N GLY A 82 -21.10 -1.32 -10.26
CA GLY A 82 -21.14 -2.74 -10.66
C GLY A 82 -19.75 -3.40 -10.74
N LEU A 83 -18.79 -2.94 -9.93
CA LEU A 83 -17.40 -3.41 -9.97
C LEU A 83 -17.10 -4.55 -8.97
N GLY A 84 -18.12 -5.01 -8.23
CA GLY A 84 -17.99 -6.17 -7.32
C GLY A 84 -18.15 -7.53 -8.03
N PRO A 85 -17.86 -8.64 -7.31
CA PRO A 85 -17.23 -8.69 -5.99
C PRO A 85 -15.76 -8.28 -6.06
N ILE A 86 -15.26 -7.73 -4.94
CA ILE A 86 -13.86 -7.28 -4.80
C ILE A 86 -12.99 -8.46 -4.36
N HIS A 87 -12.06 -8.89 -5.21
CA HIS A 87 -11.18 -10.03 -4.96
C HIS A 87 -9.89 -9.65 -4.26
N GLY A 88 -9.54 -8.36 -4.27
CA GLY A 88 -8.37 -7.87 -3.57
C GLY A 88 -8.38 -6.37 -3.39
N LEU A 89 -7.58 -5.92 -2.43
CA LEU A 89 -7.39 -4.51 -2.13
C LEU A 89 -5.91 -4.24 -1.85
N VAL A 90 -5.37 -3.21 -2.48
CA VAL A 90 -4.02 -2.71 -2.26
C VAL A 90 -4.11 -1.38 -1.54
N HIS A 91 -3.61 -1.34 -0.31
CA HIS A 91 -3.46 -0.13 0.49
C HIS A 91 -2.01 0.35 0.38
N SER A 92 -1.75 1.30 -0.52
CA SER A 92 -0.42 1.87 -0.75
C SER A 92 -0.41 3.36 -0.41
N ILE A 93 -0.81 3.67 0.83
CA ILE A 93 -0.95 5.03 1.34
C ILE A 93 0.11 5.28 2.41
N ALA A 94 0.76 6.44 2.33
CA ALA A 94 1.63 6.94 3.37
C ALA A 94 1.71 8.47 3.26
N PHE A 95 1.68 9.13 4.40
CA PHE A 95 1.83 10.57 4.53
C PHE A 95 2.62 10.91 5.79
N ALA A 96 3.55 11.85 5.65
CA ALA A 96 4.21 12.51 6.77
C ALA A 96 4.38 14.00 6.46
N ASN A 97 4.19 14.84 7.45
CA ASN A 97 4.41 16.27 7.33
C ASN A 97 5.87 16.62 7.63
N TYR A 98 6.63 16.95 6.59
CA TYR A 98 8.01 17.45 6.69
C TYR A 98 8.13 18.93 6.31
N SER A 99 7.04 19.70 6.35
CA SER A 99 7.03 21.13 5.94
C SER A 99 7.97 22.00 6.78
N GLU A 100 8.27 21.60 8.01
CA GLU A 100 9.19 22.29 8.92
C GLU A 100 10.58 21.65 8.95
N GLY A 101 10.90 20.78 8.00
CA GLY A 101 12.14 20.03 7.93
C GLY A 101 12.12 18.78 8.82
N PHE A 102 13.30 18.13 8.90
CA PHE A 102 13.52 16.98 9.75
C PHE A 102 13.80 17.41 11.19
N ARG A 103 13.26 16.66 12.16
CA ARG A 103 13.49 16.85 13.60
C ARG A 103 13.85 15.52 14.25
N PRO A 104 14.63 15.53 15.34
CA PRO A 104 14.84 14.35 16.18
C PRO A 104 13.50 13.77 16.63
N PHE A 105 13.42 12.43 16.73
CA PHE A 105 12.16 11.75 17.02
C PHE A 105 11.43 12.27 18.27
N HIS A 106 12.16 12.58 19.34
CA HIS A 106 11.59 13.10 20.60
C HIS A 106 10.99 14.51 20.48
N GLU A 107 11.27 15.24 19.40
CA GLU A 107 10.69 16.55 19.08
C GLU A 107 9.47 16.44 18.13
N THR A 108 9.00 15.22 17.86
CA THR A 108 7.84 14.99 16.99
C THR A 108 6.61 15.71 17.53
N LYS A 109 5.99 16.53 16.70
CA LYS A 109 4.76 17.24 17.08
C LYS A 109 3.59 16.26 17.13
N ARG A 110 2.82 16.32 18.21
CA ARG A 110 1.63 15.48 18.40
C ARG A 110 0.67 15.54 17.21
N LYS A 111 0.40 16.74 16.66
CA LYS A 111 -0.49 16.91 15.51
C LYS A 111 -0.03 16.14 14.28
N ASP A 112 1.27 16.19 13.98
CA ASP A 112 1.85 15.53 12.79
C ASP A 112 1.86 14.00 12.97
N PHE A 113 2.15 13.52 14.19
CA PHE A 113 2.09 12.10 14.51
C PHE A 113 0.67 11.54 14.39
N LEU A 114 -0.33 12.25 14.93
CA LEU A 114 -1.74 11.83 14.87
C LEU A 114 -2.26 11.84 13.43
N GLN A 115 -1.98 12.88 12.65
CA GLN A 115 -2.36 12.98 11.25
C GLN A 115 -1.74 11.84 10.42
N ALA A 116 -0.44 11.65 10.56
CA ALA A 116 0.24 10.58 9.82
C ALA A 116 -0.23 9.17 10.24
N THR A 117 -0.58 8.98 11.52
CA THR A 117 -1.16 7.72 12.01
C THR A 117 -2.54 7.48 11.40
N ALA A 118 -3.40 8.48 11.37
CA ALA A 118 -4.73 8.38 10.76
C ALA A 118 -4.61 8.02 9.27
N ILE A 119 -3.78 8.77 8.51
CA ILE A 119 -3.66 8.58 7.05
C ILE A 119 -2.89 7.30 6.69
N SER A 120 -1.79 6.98 7.40
CA SER A 120 -0.85 5.94 6.95
C SER A 120 -1.06 4.58 7.60
N ALA A 121 -1.78 4.51 8.73
CA ALA A 121 -2.00 3.27 9.45
C ALA A 121 -3.50 2.98 9.67
N PHE A 122 -4.25 3.90 10.26
CA PHE A 122 -5.64 3.65 10.61
C PHE A 122 -6.56 3.59 9.39
N SER A 123 -6.25 4.32 8.32
CA SER A 123 -6.99 4.25 7.06
C SER A 123 -7.11 2.83 6.49
N LEU A 124 -6.13 1.94 6.75
CA LEU A 124 -6.26 0.52 6.40
C LEU A 124 -7.47 -0.13 7.10
N VAL A 125 -7.70 0.22 8.36
CA VAL A 125 -8.84 -0.31 9.14
C VAL A 125 -10.16 0.20 8.58
N GLU A 126 -10.25 1.51 8.31
CA GLU A 126 -11.45 2.14 7.76
C GLU A 126 -11.81 1.61 6.38
N VAL A 127 -10.84 1.55 5.47
CA VAL A 127 -11.05 1.02 4.12
C VAL A 127 -11.42 -0.46 4.16
N SER A 128 -10.78 -1.27 5.00
CA SER A 128 -11.10 -2.69 5.13
C SER A 128 -12.51 -2.90 5.66
N ARG A 129 -12.94 -2.12 6.67
CA ARG A 129 -14.30 -2.13 7.20
C ARG A 129 -15.32 -1.75 6.13
N ALA A 130 -15.07 -0.67 5.39
CA ALA A 130 -15.97 -0.17 4.36
C ALA A 130 -16.17 -1.17 3.22
N PHE A 131 -15.10 -1.87 2.81
CA PHE A 131 -15.18 -2.88 1.75
C PHE A 131 -15.62 -4.27 2.23
N LYS A 132 -15.74 -4.52 3.54
CA LYS A 132 -16.11 -5.85 4.07
C LYS A 132 -17.34 -6.47 3.40
N PRO A 133 -18.46 -5.73 3.19
CA PRO A 133 -19.67 -6.29 2.54
C PRO A 133 -19.48 -6.64 1.06
N TYR A 134 -18.45 -6.12 0.43
CA TYR A 134 -18.23 -6.23 -1.03
C TYR A 134 -17.08 -7.17 -1.38
N PHE A 135 -16.34 -7.69 -0.39
CA PHE A 135 -15.28 -8.64 -0.64
C PHE A 135 -15.81 -9.98 -1.16
N ALA A 136 -15.09 -10.55 -2.12
CA ALA A 136 -15.24 -11.97 -2.46
C ALA A 136 -14.82 -12.81 -1.22
N PRO A 137 -15.39 -14.03 -1.06
CA PRO A 137 -15.12 -14.85 0.15
C PRO A 137 -13.65 -15.08 0.46
N GLN A 138 -12.79 -15.16 -0.56
CA GLN A 138 -11.35 -15.38 -0.42
C GLN A 138 -10.53 -14.17 -0.89
N ALA A 139 -11.01 -12.97 -0.67
CA ALA A 139 -10.30 -11.77 -1.04
C ALA A 139 -8.96 -11.63 -0.28
N SER A 140 -8.06 -10.84 -0.83
CA SER A 140 -6.75 -10.57 -0.22
C SER A 140 -6.48 -9.07 -0.15
N VAL A 141 -6.17 -8.60 1.05
CA VAL A 141 -5.77 -7.22 1.32
C VAL A 141 -4.26 -7.17 1.51
N VAL A 142 -3.60 -6.28 0.77
CA VAL A 142 -2.15 -6.09 0.83
C VAL A 142 -1.85 -4.64 1.16
N THR A 143 -1.02 -4.40 2.16
CA THR A 143 -0.53 -3.05 2.48
C THR A 143 0.98 -2.96 2.35
N ILE A 144 1.49 -1.74 2.12
CA ILE A 144 2.92 -1.48 1.92
C ILE A 144 3.53 -0.95 3.22
N GLY A 145 4.31 -1.80 3.87
CA GLY A 145 5.11 -1.52 5.05
C GLY A 145 6.54 -1.11 4.71
N ILE A 146 7.44 -1.37 5.65
CA ILE A 146 8.90 -1.20 5.48
C ILE A 146 9.63 -2.48 5.89
N SER A 147 10.84 -2.67 5.39
CA SER A 147 11.61 -3.90 5.59
C SER A 147 12.15 -4.07 7.02
N SER A 148 12.28 -2.99 7.78
CA SER A 148 12.72 -3.04 9.18
C SER A 148 11.85 -2.15 10.05
N LEU A 149 11.38 -2.70 11.18
CA LEU A 149 10.62 -1.99 12.21
C LEU A 149 11.45 -1.77 13.49
N VAL A 150 12.66 -2.28 13.56
CA VAL A 150 13.49 -2.20 14.77
C VAL A 150 14.04 -0.80 14.93
N VAL A 151 14.83 -0.35 13.95
CA VAL A 151 15.31 1.03 13.85
C VAL A 151 15.36 1.41 12.39
N THR A 152 14.84 2.59 12.06
CA THR A 152 14.92 3.17 10.72
C THR A 152 15.99 4.25 10.67
N PRO A 153 16.45 4.65 9.48
CA PRO A 153 17.29 5.84 9.34
C PRO A 153 16.64 7.06 9.99
N ASP A 154 17.45 7.93 10.59
CA ASP A 154 16.96 9.11 11.33
C ASP A 154 15.98 9.95 10.53
N ASN A 155 16.24 10.15 9.25
CA ASN A 155 15.38 10.93 8.35
C ASN A 155 14.01 10.27 8.04
N TYR A 156 13.76 9.02 8.46
CA TYR A 156 12.44 8.41 8.40
C TYR A 156 11.56 8.82 9.58
N GLY A 157 12.19 9.23 10.70
CA GLY A 157 11.56 9.86 11.85
C GLY A 157 10.38 9.07 12.42
N TYR A 158 9.29 9.76 12.68
CA TYR A 158 8.09 9.17 13.28
C TYR A 158 7.33 8.20 12.36
N MET A 159 7.67 8.11 11.08
CA MET A 159 7.06 7.13 10.17
C MET A 159 7.43 5.68 10.54
N GLY A 160 8.56 5.44 11.21
CA GLY A 160 8.92 4.12 11.70
C GLY A 160 7.85 3.51 12.62
N PRO A 161 7.54 4.14 13.77
CA PRO A 161 6.46 3.71 14.66
C PRO A 161 5.09 3.61 13.97
N ILE A 162 4.78 4.52 13.04
CA ILE A 162 3.51 4.48 12.30
C ILE A 162 3.44 3.25 11.37
N LYS A 163 4.53 2.89 10.72
CA LYS A 163 4.60 1.66 9.92
C LYS A 163 4.53 0.40 10.78
N ALA A 164 5.06 0.42 12.00
CA ALA A 164 4.84 -0.65 12.97
C ALA A 164 3.36 -0.78 13.37
N ALA A 165 2.68 0.35 13.58
CA ALA A 165 1.24 0.37 13.84
C ALA A 165 0.43 -0.18 12.64
N LEU A 166 0.78 0.19 11.41
CA LEU A 166 0.17 -0.36 10.19
C LEU A 166 0.32 -1.87 10.11
N GLU A 167 1.53 -2.38 10.34
CA GLU A 167 1.80 -3.82 10.31
C GLU A 167 1.04 -4.58 11.40
N SER A 168 1.01 -4.05 12.61
CA SER A 168 0.20 -4.61 13.69
C SER A 168 -1.28 -4.59 13.35
N SER A 169 -1.80 -3.48 12.80
CA SER A 169 -3.20 -3.36 12.38
C SER A 169 -3.58 -4.42 11.34
N ALA A 170 -2.70 -4.72 10.39
CA ALA A 170 -2.94 -5.78 9.41
C ALA A 170 -3.12 -7.16 10.07
N ARG A 171 -2.32 -7.49 11.12
CA ARG A 171 -2.47 -8.73 11.87
C ARG A 171 -3.79 -8.79 12.66
N PHE A 172 -4.20 -7.68 13.27
CA PHE A 172 -5.48 -7.60 13.98
C PHE A 172 -6.67 -7.66 13.02
N LEU A 173 -6.58 -7.07 11.83
CA LEU A 173 -7.59 -7.21 10.78
C LEU A 173 -7.68 -8.66 10.28
N ALA A 174 -6.55 -9.32 10.04
CA ALA A 174 -6.51 -10.74 9.69
C ALA A 174 -7.29 -11.58 10.72
N LYS A 175 -7.00 -11.41 12.01
CA LYS A 175 -7.71 -12.10 13.09
C LYS A 175 -9.20 -11.76 13.14
N SER A 176 -9.54 -10.47 13.02
CA SER A 176 -10.94 -10.01 13.11
C SER A 176 -11.80 -10.54 11.95
N PHE A 177 -11.28 -10.49 10.72
CA PHE A 177 -12.00 -10.96 9.54
C PHE A 177 -12.10 -12.49 9.48
N SER A 178 -11.13 -13.21 10.04
CA SER A 178 -11.15 -14.69 10.09
C SER A 178 -12.26 -15.25 11.00
N ALA A 179 -12.98 -14.41 11.74
CA ALA A 179 -14.14 -14.83 12.50
C ALA A 179 -15.33 -15.22 11.61
N ASP A 180 -15.45 -14.64 10.41
CA ASP A 180 -16.62 -14.79 9.56
C ASP A 180 -16.28 -14.82 8.03
N SER A 181 -15.00 -14.85 7.67
CA SER A 181 -14.55 -14.85 6.26
C SER A 181 -13.16 -15.47 6.09
N ASP A 182 -12.81 -15.81 4.84
CA ASP A 182 -11.47 -16.23 4.42
C ASP A 182 -10.65 -15.05 3.84
N VAL A 183 -11.04 -13.80 4.12
CA VAL A 183 -10.31 -12.62 3.67
C VAL A 183 -8.96 -12.54 4.40
N ARG A 184 -7.88 -12.41 3.63
CA ARG A 184 -6.51 -12.41 4.14
C ARG A 184 -5.92 -11.00 4.13
N PHE A 185 -5.10 -10.69 5.12
CA PHE A 185 -4.40 -9.42 5.26
C PHE A 185 -2.90 -9.67 5.37
N ASN A 186 -2.11 -9.10 4.47
CA ASN A 186 -0.67 -9.27 4.50
C ASN A 186 0.04 -7.94 4.22
N VAL A 187 1.28 -7.85 4.64
CA VAL A 187 2.14 -6.68 4.51
C VAL A 187 3.31 -7.00 3.59
N ILE A 188 3.68 -6.07 2.73
CA ILE A 188 4.96 -6.10 2.04
C ILE A 188 5.90 -5.14 2.76
N GLY A 189 6.89 -5.69 3.45
CA GLY A 189 7.97 -4.94 4.06
C GLY A 189 8.99 -4.55 2.99
N ALA A 190 8.77 -3.38 2.36
CA ALA A 190 9.64 -2.93 1.28
C ALA A 190 10.89 -2.23 1.81
N GLY A 191 12.04 -2.54 1.23
CA GLY A 191 13.26 -1.74 1.36
C GLY A 191 13.13 -0.38 0.69
N PRO A 192 14.18 0.45 0.71
CA PRO A 192 14.16 1.77 0.11
C PRO A 192 13.84 1.72 -1.39
N LEU A 193 12.86 2.54 -1.81
CA LEU A 193 12.40 2.66 -3.20
C LEU A 193 12.46 4.12 -3.65
N LYS A 194 12.82 4.34 -4.91
CA LYS A 194 12.80 5.68 -5.51
C LYS A 194 11.41 5.99 -6.05
N THR A 195 10.55 6.55 -5.22
CA THR A 195 9.16 6.88 -5.53
C THR A 195 8.86 8.36 -5.32
N SER A 196 7.67 8.80 -5.71
CA SER A 196 7.21 10.17 -5.41
C SER A 196 7.00 10.41 -3.90
N ALA A 197 6.61 9.39 -3.15
CA ALA A 197 6.45 9.51 -1.70
C ALA A 197 7.81 9.68 -1.01
N SER A 198 8.80 8.89 -1.39
CA SER A 198 10.15 8.97 -0.83
C SER A 198 10.88 10.26 -1.21
N ALA A 199 10.56 10.86 -2.36
CA ALA A 199 11.14 12.14 -2.77
C ALA A 199 10.73 13.31 -1.86
N GLY A 200 9.66 13.17 -1.07
CA GLY A 200 9.23 14.15 -0.07
C GLY A 200 9.94 14.02 1.29
N ILE A 201 10.77 13.00 1.49
CA ILE A 201 11.50 12.78 2.74
C ILE A 201 12.84 13.53 2.67
N PRO A 202 13.14 14.47 3.58
CA PRO A 202 14.41 15.18 3.61
C PRO A 202 15.60 14.20 3.72
N GLY A 203 16.65 14.38 2.91
CA GLY A 203 17.85 13.53 2.92
C GLY A 203 17.64 12.10 2.41
N TYR A 204 16.46 11.78 1.86
CA TYR A 204 16.16 10.41 1.40
C TYR A 204 17.12 9.90 0.32
N LEU A 205 17.52 10.76 -0.61
CA LEU A 205 18.39 10.34 -1.71
C LEU A 205 19.74 9.80 -1.19
N GLU A 206 20.31 10.43 -0.18
CA GLU A 206 21.57 9.99 0.44
C GLU A 206 21.40 8.63 1.11
N SER A 207 20.32 8.45 1.88
CA SER A 207 19.99 7.17 2.51
C SER A 207 19.72 6.08 1.47
N TYR A 208 19.06 6.42 0.37
CA TYR A 208 18.80 5.49 -0.75
C TYR A 208 20.10 5.05 -1.43
N LEU A 209 21.02 5.98 -1.71
CA LEU A 209 22.32 5.66 -2.32
C LEU A 209 23.23 4.88 -1.34
N TYR A 210 23.12 5.15 -0.05
CA TYR A 210 23.84 4.38 0.97
C TYR A 210 23.31 2.96 1.09
N SER A 211 21.98 2.77 1.10
CA SER A 211 21.36 1.45 1.18
C SER A 211 21.74 0.55 0.00
N GLU A 212 22.00 1.12 -1.18
CA GLU A 212 22.48 0.36 -2.33
C GLU A 212 23.76 -0.43 -2.03
N LYS A 213 24.68 0.17 -1.25
CA LYS A 213 25.95 -0.46 -0.83
C LYS A 213 25.73 -1.59 0.18
N LEU A 214 24.61 -1.56 0.89
CA LEU A 214 24.28 -2.55 1.93
C LEU A 214 23.49 -3.74 1.39
N THR A 215 22.76 -3.60 0.28
CA THR A 215 22.07 -4.75 -0.31
C THR A 215 23.08 -5.81 -0.75
N PHE A 216 22.74 -7.10 -0.60
CA PHE A 216 23.64 -8.18 -0.99
C PHE A 216 24.04 -8.13 -2.46
N ARG A 217 23.15 -7.69 -3.32
CA ARG A 217 23.38 -7.56 -4.76
C ARG A 217 23.99 -6.22 -5.18
N ARG A 218 24.29 -5.33 -4.23
CA ARG A 218 24.85 -3.98 -4.48
C ARG A 218 24.02 -3.14 -5.47
N ARG A 219 22.73 -3.35 -5.45
CA ARG A 219 21.73 -2.65 -6.25
C ARG A 219 20.43 -2.54 -5.47
N ASN A 220 19.85 -1.36 -5.39
CA ASN A 220 18.57 -1.13 -4.76
C ASN A 220 17.42 -1.88 -5.47
N LEU A 221 16.27 -1.90 -4.82
CA LEU A 221 15.05 -2.47 -5.37
C LEU A 221 14.49 -1.62 -6.50
N ASP A 222 13.90 -2.30 -7.48
CA ASP A 222 12.94 -1.71 -8.40
C ASP A 222 11.51 -1.85 -7.87
N THR A 223 10.66 -0.88 -8.17
CA THR A 223 9.25 -0.90 -7.75
C THR A 223 8.49 -2.12 -8.30
N ALA A 224 8.92 -2.63 -9.46
CA ALA A 224 8.37 -3.86 -10.05
C ALA A 224 8.60 -5.10 -9.17
N GLU A 225 9.71 -5.17 -8.42
CA GLU A 225 9.98 -6.30 -7.53
C GLU A 225 9.01 -6.33 -6.35
N VAL A 226 8.62 -5.16 -5.84
CA VAL A 226 7.56 -5.03 -4.84
C VAL A 226 6.18 -5.37 -5.44
N ALA A 227 5.94 -4.97 -6.69
CA ALA A 227 4.69 -5.32 -7.39
C ALA A 227 4.55 -6.84 -7.57
N ASN A 228 5.62 -7.56 -7.90
CA ASN A 228 5.60 -9.02 -8.02
C ASN A 228 5.17 -9.71 -6.71
N ALA A 229 5.68 -9.24 -5.57
CA ALA A 229 5.27 -9.74 -4.26
C ALA A 229 3.78 -9.43 -3.98
N ALA A 230 3.30 -8.25 -4.39
CA ALA A 230 1.89 -7.89 -4.25
C ALA A 230 0.98 -8.82 -5.08
N LEU A 231 1.33 -9.10 -6.33
CA LEU A 231 0.57 -10.02 -7.18
C LEU A 231 0.49 -11.42 -6.57
N PHE A 232 1.61 -11.93 -6.05
CA PHE A 232 1.63 -13.21 -5.35
C PHE A 232 0.68 -13.20 -4.14
N LEU A 233 0.74 -12.18 -3.28
CA LEU A 233 -0.12 -12.06 -2.11
C LEU A 233 -1.60 -11.87 -2.45
N LEU A 234 -1.92 -11.20 -3.56
CA LEU A 234 -3.29 -11.02 -4.06
C LEU A 234 -3.83 -12.29 -4.73
N SER A 235 -2.97 -13.21 -5.10
CA SER A 235 -3.35 -14.46 -5.76
C SER A 235 -3.81 -15.54 -4.77
N GLY A 236 -4.51 -16.56 -5.28
CA GLY A 236 -4.83 -17.76 -4.49
C GLY A 236 -3.61 -18.60 -4.10
N ARG A 237 -2.42 -18.32 -4.68
CA ARG A 237 -1.18 -19.05 -4.38
C ARG A 237 -0.61 -18.72 -3.00
N SER A 238 -1.05 -17.64 -2.39
CA SER A 238 -0.69 -17.25 -1.03
C SER A 238 -1.79 -17.58 0.00
N SER A 239 -2.65 -18.56 -0.27
CA SER A 239 -3.79 -18.91 0.60
C SER A 239 -3.40 -19.26 2.04
N GLY A 240 -2.21 -19.78 2.26
CA GLY A 240 -1.68 -20.07 3.60
C GLY A 240 -1.05 -18.87 4.31
N LEU A 241 -1.00 -17.69 3.67
CA LEU A 241 -0.40 -16.48 4.25
C LEU A 241 -1.51 -15.53 4.72
N ASN A 242 -1.61 -15.33 6.04
CA ASN A 242 -2.55 -14.39 6.65
C ASN A 242 -1.93 -13.76 7.90
N GLY A 243 -1.91 -12.43 7.98
CA GLY A 243 -1.29 -11.68 9.06
C GLY A 243 0.25 -11.63 8.99
N THR A 244 0.85 -11.93 7.83
CA THR A 244 2.31 -11.97 7.68
C THR A 244 2.87 -10.75 6.98
N THR A 245 4.15 -10.48 7.24
CA THR A 245 4.97 -9.52 6.48
C THR A 245 5.95 -10.28 5.62
N ILE A 246 5.90 -10.05 4.31
CA ILE A 246 6.93 -10.52 3.38
C ILE A 246 7.92 -9.39 3.15
N THR A 247 9.16 -9.61 3.55
CA THR A 247 10.25 -8.66 3.33
C THR A 247 10.76 -8.74 1.90
N VAL A 248 10.81 -7.58 1.24
CA VAL A 248 11.36 -7.39 -0.11
C VAL A 248 12.37 -6.26 -0.02
N ASP A 249 13.64 -6.58 0.22
CA ASP A 249 14.68 -5.58 0.51
C ASP A 249 16.08 -5.90 -0.05
N ALA A 250 16.18 -6.94 -0.88
CA ALA A 250 17.44 -7.42 -1.48
C ALA A 250 18.54 -7.74 -0.44
N GLY A 251 18.14 -8.21 0.76
CA GLY A 251 19.06 -8.57 1.83
C GLY A 251 19.56 -7.39 2.66
N LEU A 252 18.97 -6.20 2.52
CA LEU A 252 19.35 -5.02 3.30
C LEU A 252 19.22 -5.25 4.81
N GLY A 253 18.14 -5.88 5.25
CA GLY A 253 17.86 -6.14 6.66
C GLY A 253 18.68 -7.28 7.28
N CYS A 254 19.55 -7.93 6.50
CA CYS A 254 20.42 -9.02 6.96
C CYS A 254 21.86 -8.55 7.23
N ASN A 255 22.17 -7.27 7.08
CA ASN A 255 23.48 -6.67 7.36
C ASN A 255 23.50 -5.99 8.72
#